data_ac6899889d108bfe2654791c1bdfec56
#
_entry.id   ac6899889d108bfe2654791c1bdfec56
#
_cell.length_a   1.000
_cell.length_b   1.000
_cell.length_c   1.000
_cell.angle_alpha   90.00
_cell.angle_beta   90.00
_cell.angle_gamma   90.00
#
_symmetry.space_group_name_H-M   'P 1'
#
loop_
_entity.id
_entity.type
_entity.pdbx_description
1 polymer ?
#
loop_
_entity_poly.entity_id
_entity_poly.type
_entity_poly.pdbx_seq_one_letter_code
_entity_poly.pdbx_strand_id
1 'polypeptide(L)'
;MRTLFLQAPTFDGFDGGAGSRYQAKREIKSFWYPTWLAQPAALVPNSKLIDAPPHNIKLPEIVAQANDFDLVVLHTSVPSFKSDVKTIEALKKANPKLIAGLIGAKVAVDAAGAMEQAPVVDFCARNEFDFTVKEVAEGVPMAEIKGLSYRNADGVVIHNEDREIMTDMDQLPFVTSVYKRDLEMEKYFIGYLKHPYISFYSGRGCKSRCTFCLWPSRHRSSSARSVSRVPSTCFC
;
A
#
# COMPACT_ATOMS: atom_id res chain seq x y z
N MET A 1 7.82 15.26 -1.92
CA MET A 1 6.55 15.54 -1.21
C MET A 1 6.60 14.95 0.18
N ARG A 2 5.93 15.57 1.16
CA ARG A 2 5.68 14.94 2.47
C ARG A 2 4.59 13.88 2.26
N THR A 3 4.94 12.62 2.47
CA THR A 3 4.09 11.50 2.03
C THR A 3 3.58 10.69 3.21
N LEU A 4 2.26 10.50 3.28
CA LEU A 4 1.61 9.58 4.21
C LEU A 4 1.35 8.24 3.52
N PHE A 5 1.90 7.16 4.07
CA PHE A 5 1.51 5.80 3.75
C PHE A 5 0.48 5.34 4.77
N LEU A 6 -0.70 4.96 4.33
CA LEU A 6 -1.84 4.74 5.22
C LEU A 6 -2.49 3.37 5.02
N GLN A 7 -2.54 2.58 6.09
CA GLN A 7 -3.56 1.56 6.26
C GLN A 7 -4.72 2.21 7.02
N ALA A 8 -5.85 2.35 6.35
CA ALA A 8 -7.00 3.08 6.88
C ALA A 8 -7.58 2.46 8.15
N PRO A 9 -8.20 3.27 9.02
CA PRO A 9 -8.97 2.76 10.15
C PRO A 9 -10.19 2.00 9.68
N THR A 10 -10.74 1.20 10.57
CA THR A 10 -11.96 0.44 10.29
C THR A 10 -13.20 1.33 10.30
N PHE A 11 -14.16 1.02 9.44
CA PHE A 11 -15.48 1.62 9.37
C PHE A 11 -16.55 0.55 9.60
N ASP A 12 -17.67 0.95 10.20
CA ASP A 12 -18.88 0.12 10.31
C ASP A 12 -18.63 -1.28 10.92
N GLY A 13 -17.70 -1.37 11.89
CA GLY A 13 -17.36 -2.63 12.55
C GLY A 13 -16.50 -3.59 11.74
N PHE A 14 -16.09 -3.22 10.52
CA PHE A 14 -15.12 -3.98 9.74
C PHE A 14 -13.70 -3.75 10.28
N ASP A 15 -13.04 -4.80 10.72
CA ASP A 15 -11.69 -4.74 11.26
C ASP A 15 -10.65 -5.04 10.17
N GLY A 16 -10.17 -3.99 9.53
CA GLY A 16 -9.35 -4.02 8.33
C GLY A 16 -7.84 -3.98 8.55
N GLY A 17 -7.30 -4.56 9.60
CA GLY A 17 -5.83 -4.64 9.77
C GLY A 17 -5.14 -5.43 8.65
N ALA A 18 -3.83 -5.23 8.51
CA ALA A 18 -3.02 -5.78 7.43
C ALA A 18 -3.17 -7.30 7.23
N GLY A 19 -3.21 -8.07 8.30
CA GLY A 19 -3.34 -9.54 8.24
C GLY A 19 -4.77 -10.06 8.31
N SER A 20 -5.74 -9.20 8.57
CA SER A 20 -7.12 -9.61 8.82
C SER A 20 -8.15 -8.73 8.13
N ARG A 21 -7.74 -8.07 7.10
CA ARG A 21 -8.55 -7.17 6.27
C ARG A 21 -9.86 -7.76 5.72
N TYR A 22 -10.08 -9.06 5.91
CA TYR A 22 -11.28 -9.78 5.51
C TYR A 22 -12.18 -10.17 6.67
N GLN A 23 -11.83 -9.82 7.92
CA GLN A 23 -12.63 -10.11 9.09
C GLN A 23 -13.54 -8.92 9.43
N ALA A 24 -14.84 -9.19 9.46
CA ALA A 24 -15.84 -8.18 9.86
C ALA A 24 -15.74 -7.85 11.36
N LYS A 25 -15.41 -8.84 12.18
CA LYS A 25 -15.19 -8.70 13.61
C LYS A 25 -14.05 -9.60 14.04
N ARG A 26 -13.18 -9.08 14.90
CA ARG A 26 -12.00 -9.80 15.36
C ARG A 26 -12.26 -10.39 16.75
N GLU A 27 -12.22 -11.70 16.86
CA GLU A 27 -12.27 -12.42 18.14
C GLU A 27 -10.92 -12.43 18.85
N ILE A 28 -9.84 -12.55 18.07
CA ILE A 28 -8.47 -12.54 18.55
C ILE A 28 -7.71 -11.42 17.85
N LYS A 29 -7.01 -10.59 18.61
CA LYS A 29 -6.11 -9.59 18.02
C LYS A 29 -4.97 -10.29 17.29
N SER A 30 -4.95 -10.16 15.97
CA SER A 30 -3.92 -10.71 15.11
C SER A 30 -3.60 -9.70 14.02
N PHE A 31 -2.42 -9.11 14.07
CA PHE A 31 -2.00 -8.07 13.15
C PHE A 31 -0.66 -8.41 12.53
N TRP A 32 -0.62 -8.41 11.20
CA TRP A 32 0.60 -8.51 10.42
C TRP A 32 1.16 -7.13 10.16
N TYR A 33 2.48 -7.03 10.05
CA TYR A 33 3.10 -5.78 9.63
C TYR A 33 2.62 -5.35 8.25
N PRO A 34 2.40 -4.04 8.01
CA PRO A 34 1.99 -3.50 6.71
C PRO A 34 3.18 -3.41 5.75
N THR A 35 3.84 -4.53 5.47
CA THR A 35 5.10 -4.60 4.73
C THR A 35 4.99 -3.97 3.32
N TRP A 36 3.82 -4.10 2.68
CA TRP A 36 3.54 -3.49 1.37
C TRP A 36 3.43 -1.97 1.40
N LEU A 37 3.13 -1.34 2.53
CA LEU A 37 3.20 0.11 2.72
C LEU A 37 4.58 0.56 3.20
N ALA A 38 5.19 -0.25 4.06
CA ALA A 38 6.51 0.06 4.60
C ALA A 38 7.61 0.00 3.54
N GLN A 39 7.47 -0.85 2.52
CA GLN A 39 8.46 -0.99 1.46
C GLN A 39 8.59 0.31 0.63
N PRO A 40 7.53 0.87 0.03
CA PRO A 40 7.63 2.17 -0.64
C PRO A 40 7.93 3.31 0.34
N ALA A 41 7.46 3.24 1.61
CA ALA A 41 7.80 4.25 2.61
C ALA A 41 9.32 4.30 2.91
N ALA A 42 10.00 3.17 2.83
CA ALA A 42 11.45 3.12 2.99
C ALA A 42 12.22 3.76 1.82
N LEU A 43 11.60 3.89 0.64
CA LEU A 43 12.15 4.55 -0.53
C LEU A 43 11.91 6.07 -0.57
N VAL A 44 10.98 6.57 0.27
CA VAL A 44 10.58 7.98 0.29
C VAL A 44 11.07 8.64 1.59
N PRO A 45 12.12 9.49 1.55
CA PRO A 45 12.75 10.02 2.77
C PRO A 45 11.80 10.80 3.69
N ASN A 46 10.92 11.62 3.12
CA ASN A 46 9.95 12.46 3.86
C ASN A 46 8.60 11.75 4.01
N SER A 47 8.62 10.49 4.42
CA SER A 47 7.43 9.68 4.58
C SER A 47 7.10 9.39 6.04
N LYS A 48 5.82 9.17 6.31
CA LYS A 48 5.28 8.61 7.55
C LYS A 48 4.37 7.43 7.21
N LEU A 49 4.49 6.36 7.97
CA LEU A 49 3.58 5.21 7.88
C LEU A 49 2.61 5.24 9.06
N ILE A 50 1.31 5.20 8.77
CA ILE A 50 0.26 4.99 9.77
C ILE A 50 -0.46 3.69 9.45
N ASP A 51 -0.40 2.74 10.39
CA ASP A 51 -1.21 1.53 10.37
C ASP A 51 -2.28 1.66 11.47
N ALA A 52 -3.43 2.19 11.09
CA ALA A 52 -4.45 2.62 12.05
C ALA A 52 -5.04 1.48 12.89
N PRO A 53 -5.37 0.29 12.34
CA PRO A 53 -6.04 -0.76 13.10
C PRO A 53 -5.26 -1.29 14.32
N PRO A 54 -3.98 -1.68 14.23
CA PRO A 54 -3.23 -2.15 15.40
C PRO A 54 -3.08 -1.08 16.48
N HIS A 55 -2.95 0.17 16.06
CA HIS A 55 -2.73 1.32 16.95
C HIS A 55 -4.05 1.94 17.45
N ASN A 56 -5.20 1.39 17.02
CA ASN A 56 -6.54 1.90 17.35
C ASN A 56 -6.74 3.39 17.00
N ILE A 57 -6.02 3.89 16.00
CA ILE A 57 -6.14 5.27 15.51
C ILE A 57 -7.45 5.41 14.75
N LYS A 58 -8.19 6.46 15.03
CA LYS A 58 -9.50 6.74 14.42
C LYS A 58 -9.37 7.76 13.29
N LEU A 59 -10.36 7.76 12.40
CA LEU A 59 -10.37 8.67 11.25
C LEU A 59 -10.17 10.15 11.62
N PRO A 60 -10.81 10.71 12.66
CA PRO A 60 -10.60 12.12 13.05
C PRO A 60 -9.15 12.45 13.38
N GLU A 61 -8.41 11.51 14.00
CA GLU A 61 -7.00 11.69 14.37
C GLU A 61 -6.10 11.73 13.12
N ILE A 62 -6.45 10.98 12.07
CA ILE A 62 -5.73 11.00 10.80
C ILE A 62 -6.08 12.28 10.01
N VAL A 63 -7.36 12.65 9.98
CA VAL A 63 -7.85 13.87 9.31
C VAL A 63 -7.23 15.12 9.91
N ALA A 64 -7.02 15.15 11.23
CA ALA A 64 -6.35 16.27 11.91
C ALA A 64 -4.91 16.51 11.42
N GLN A 65 -4.26 15.49 10.89
CA GLN A 65 -2.90 15.54 10.34
C GLN A 65 -2.88 15.76 8.80
N ALA A 66 -4.03 15.88 8.13
CA ALA A 66 -4.11 15.92 6.67
C ALA A 66 -3.28 17.07 6.04
N ASN A 67 -3.15 18.19 6.73
CA ASN A 67 -2.38 19.35 6.26
C ASN A 67 -0.85 19.19 6.43
N ASP A 68 -0.41 18.16 7.13
CA ASP A 68 1.01 17.85 7.27
C ASP A 68 1.59 17.15 6.04
N PHE A 69 0.72 16.71 5.12
CA PHE A 69 1.10 15.90 3.97
C PHE A 69 0.69 16.53 2.65
N ASP A 70 1.48 16.28 1.62
CA ASP A 70 1.24 16.69 0.24
C ASP A 70 0.68 15.50 -0.57
N LEU A 71 1.00 14.27 -0.15
CA LEU A 71 0.63 13.02 -0.81
C LEU A 71 0.16 12.00 0.24
N VAL A 72 -0.94 11.30 -0.03
CA VAL A 72 -1.34 10.10 0.69
C VAL A 72 -1.39 8.90 -0.25
N VAL A 73 -0.77 7.79 0.18
CA VAL A 73 -0.82 6.50 -0.51
C VAL A 73 -1.50 5.51 0.41
N LEU A 74 -2.66 5.02 0.00
CA LEU A 74 -3.51 4.16 0.80
C LEU A 74 -3.57 2.75 0.20
N HIS A 75 -3.34 1.74 1.05
CA HIS A 75 -3.48 0.35 0.63
C HIS A 75 -4.95 -0.06 0.65
N THR A 76 -5.44 -0.59 -0.48
CA THR A 76 -6.82 -1.04 -0.61
C THR A 76 -6.95 -2.48 -1.08
N SER A 77 -8.07 -3.08 -0.73
CA SER A 77 -8.48 -4.41 -1.16
C SER A 77 -9.94 -4.37 -1.62
N VAL A 78 -10.42 -5.43 -2.27
CA VAL A 78 -11.82 -5.46 -2.74
C VAL A 78 -12.82 -5.23 -1.60
N PRO A 79 -12.73 -5.90 -0.44
CA PRO A 79 -13.69 -5.68 0.64
C PRO A 79 -13.54 -4.33 1.35
N SER A 80 -12.36 -3.74 1.39
CA SER A 80 -12.14 -2.46 2.09
C SER A 80 -12.28 -1.22 1.20
N PHE A 81 -12.35 -1.38 -0.13
CA PHE A 81 -12.28 -0.30 -1.11
C PHE A 81 -13.22 0.87 -0.81
N LYS A 82 -14.50 0.59 -0.57
CA LYS A 82 -15.50 1.65 -0.27
C LYS A 82 -15.15 2.46 0.98
N SER A 83 -14.63 1.77 2.00
CA SER A 83 -14.19 2.38 3.26
C SER A 83 -12.94 3.22 3.07
N ASP A 84 -12.01 2.72 2.28
CA ASP A 84 -10.76 3.39 1.96
C ASP A 84 -11.01 4.67 1.15
N VAL A 85 -11.94 4.65 0.20
CA VAL A 85 -12.37 5.83 -0.55
C VAL A 85 -12.98 6.89 0.37
N LYS A 86 -13.85 6.52 1.31
CA LYS A 86 -14.39 7.46 2.32
C LYS A 86 -13.29 8.11 3.17
N THR A 87 -12.22 7.37 3.46
CA THR A 87 -11.05 7.94 4.16
C THR A 87 -10.38 9.01 3.31
N ILE A 88 -10.17 8.76 2.02
CA ILE A 88 -9.59 9.74 1.09
C ILE A 88 -10.49 10.98 0.97
N GLU A 89 -11.81 10.79 0.85
CA GLU A 89 -12.78 11.90 0.81
C GLU A 89 -12.66 12.79 2.05
N ALA A 90 -12.58 12.19 3.23
CA ALA A 90 -12.43 12.94 4.49
C ALA A 90 -11.09 13.69 4.55
N LEU A 91 -10.00 13.08 4.11
CA LEU A 91 -8.68 13.72 4.05
C LEU A 91 -8.65 14.88 3.06
N LYS A 92 -9.18 14.70 1.85
CA LYS A 92 -9.26 15.78 0.84
C LYS A 92 -10.23 16.89 1.22
N LYS A 93 -11.27 16.59 2.00
CA LYS A 93 -12.14 17.62 2.57
C LYS A 93 -11.38 18.53 3.54
N ALA A 94 -10.45 17.98 4.32
CA ALA A 94 -9.59 18.74 5.24
C ALA A 94 -8.42 19.41 4.52
N ASN A 95 -7.85 18.77 3.50
CA ASN A 95 -6.76 19.29 2.67
C ASN A 95 -7.10 19.09 1.17
N PRO A 96 -7.75 20.09 0.53
CA PRO A 96 -8.13 19.98 -0.89
C PRO A 96 -6.96 19.87 -1.87
N LYS A 97 -5.74 20.21 -1.44
CA LYS A 97 -4.52 20.10 -2.26
C LYS A 97 -3.83 18.75 -2.16
N LEU A 98 -4.31 17.89 -1.25
CA LEU A 98 -3.72 16.56 -1.02
C LEU A 98 -3.86 15.70 -2.26
N ILE A 99 -2.75 15.18 -2.75
CA ILE A 99 -2.74 14.16 -3.81
C ILE A 99 -3.01 12.80 -3.15
N ALA A 100 -3.96 12.04 -3.68
CA ALA A 100 -4.37 10.77 -3.10
C ALA A 100 -4.21 9.62 -4.10
N GLY A 101 -3.45 8.60 -3.72
CA GLY A 101 -3.23 7.40 -4.51
C GLY A 101 -3.62 6.11 -3.81
N LEU A 102 -3.94 5.10 -4.61
CA LEU A 102 -4.25 3.76 -4.15
C LEU A 102 -3.22 2.75 -4.64
N ILE A 103 -2.89 1.80 -3.76
CA ILE A 103 -2.12 0.59 -4.07
C ILE A 103 -2.88 -0.64 -3.56
N GLY A 104 -2.48 -1.82 -3.97
CA GLY A 104 -3.01 -3.08 -3.43
C GLY A 104 -3.88 -3.87 -4.39
N ALA A 105 -4.54 -4.90 -3.85
CA ALA A 105 -5.16 -5.95 -4.65
C ALA A 105 -6.29 -5.44 -5.58
N LYS A 106 -7.13 -4.52 -5.11
CA LYS A 106 -8.24 -3.98 -5.92
C LYS A 106 -7.70 -3.29 -7.17
N VAL A 107 -6.72 -2.40 -7.03
CA VAL A 107 -6.18 -1.62 -8.16
C VAL A 107 -5.22 -2.42 -9.04
N ALA A 108 -4.59 -3.47 -8.50
CA ALA A 108 -3.75 -4.35 -9.29
C ALA A 108 -4.56 -5.18 -10.31
N VAL A 109 -5.83 -5.47 -10.01
CA VAL A 109 -6.73 -6.23 -10.89
C VAL A 109 -7.55 -5.33 -11.78
N ASP A 110 -8.05 -4.22 -11.23
CA ASP A 110 -9.05 -3.36 -11.87
C ASP A 110 -8.78 -1.89 -11.51
N ALA A 111 -7.68 -1.33 -12.00
CA ALA A 111 -7.35 0.08 -11.78
C ALA A 111 -8.37 1.02 -12.45
N ALA A 112 -8.85 0.66 -13.65
CA ALA A 112 -9.84 1.45 -14.39
C ALA A 112 -11.15 1.58 -13.61
N GLY A 113 -11.73 0.45 -13.21
CA GLY A 113 -12.97 0.46 -12.42
C GLY A 113 -12.80 1.05 -11.03
N ALA A 114 -11.60 0.97 -10.42
CA ALA A 114 -11.31 1.64 -9.16
C ALA A 114 -11.31 3.18 -9.33
N MET A 115 -10.66 3.68 -10.39
CA MET A 115 -10.62 5.12 -10.70
C MET A 115 -12.01 5.66 -11.09
N GLU A 116 -12.82 4.88 -11.83
CA GLU A 116 -14.19 5.25 -12.18
C GLU A 116 -15.09 5.35 -10.95
N GLN A 117 -15.01 4.35 -10.04
CA GLN A 117 -15.82 4.31 -8.81
C GLN A 117 -15.38 5.31 -7.75
N ALA A 118 -14.17 5.84 -7.84
CA ALA A 118 -13.59 6.77 -6.85
C ALA A 118 -13.01 8.01 -7.53
N PRO A 119 -13.86 8.98 -7.96
CA PRO A 119 -13.40 10.21 -8.61
C PRO A 119 -12.45 11.07 -7.75
N VAL A 120 -12.48 10.88 -6.44
CA VAL A 120 -11.64 11.58 -5.46
C VAL A 120 -10.17 11.11 -5.50
N VAL A 121 -9.91 9.94 -6.10
CA VAL A 121 -8.57 9.37 -6.23
C VAL A 121 -7.87 9.94 -7.46
N ASP A 122 -6.65 10.45 -7.25
CA ASP A 122 -5.85 11.07 -8.33
C ASP A 122 -5.10 10.01 -9.14
N PHE A 123 -4.62 8.94 -8.48
CA PHE A 123 -3.90 7.86 -9.16
C PHE A 123 -4.03 6.49 -8.48
N CYS A 124 -3.75 5.46 -9.27
CA CYS A 124 -3.56 4.09 -8.83
C CYS A 124 -2.19 3.59 -9.29
N ALA A 125 -1.35 3.13 -8.37
CA ALA A 125 -0.08 2.49 -8.73
C ALA A 125 -0.27 0.97 -8.81
N ARG A 126 -0.07 0.42 -10.02
CA ARG A 126 -0.33 -0.97 -10.37
C ARG A 126 0.89 -1.85 -10.11
N ASN A 127 0.64 -3.10 -9.81
CA ASN A 127 1.63 -4.20 -9.74
C ASN A 127 2.90 -3.87 -8.92
N GLU A 128 4.03 -3.58 -9.54
CA GLU A 128 5.32 -3.21 -8.92
C GLU A 128 5.31 -1.73 -8.54
N PHE A 129 4.55 -1.38 -7.52
CA PHE A 129 4.23 0.00 -7.18
C PHE A 129 5.31 0.75 -6.37
N ASP A 130 6.32 0.07 -5.82
CA ASP A 130 7.28 0.71 -4.90
C ASP A 130 8.00 1.91 -5.55
N PHE A 131 8.60 1.70 -6.72
CA PHE A 131 9.26 2.78 -7.47
C PHE A 131 8.27 3.72 -8.14
N THR A 132 7.10 3.23 -8.56
CA THR A 132 6.02 4.07 -9.10
C THR A 132 5.59 5.13 -8.08
N VAL A 133 5.37 4.72 -6.83
CA VAL A 133 5.02 5.64 -5.73
C VAL A 133 6.18 6.57 -5.38
N LYS A 134 7.43 6.07 -5.40
CA LYS A 134 8.62 6.89 -5.19
C LYS A 134 8.69 8.03 -6.22
N GLU A 135 8.51 7.74 -7.50
CA GLU A 135 8.54 8.72 -8.58
C GLU A 135 7.43 9.77 -8.43
N VAL A 136 6.21 9.37 -8.03
CA VAL A 136 5.14 10.32 -7.68
C VAL A 136 5.57 11.22 -6.52
N ALA A 137 6.12 10.66 -5.44
CA ALA A 137 6.56 11.42 -4.28
C ALA A 137 7.71 12.40 -4.57
N GLU A 138 8.55 12.08 -5.57
CA GLU A 138 9.62 12.93 -6.08
C GLU A 138 9.12 14.03 -7.02
N GLY A 139 7.86 13.96 -7.46
CA GLY A 139 7.25 14.96 -8.34
C GLY A 139 7.54 14.74 -9.83
N VAL A 140 7.89 13.52 -10.23
CA VAL A 140 7.99 13.16 -11.66
C VAL A 140 6.61 13.37 -12.31
N PRO A 141 6.53 13.93 -13.54
CA PRO A 141 5.26 14.08 -14.23
C PRO A 141 4.50 12.75 -14.34
N MET A 142 3.23 12.73 -13.94
CA MET A 142 2.44 11.48 -13.90
C MET A 142 2.39 10.75 -15.25
N ALA A 143 2.46 11.48 -16.35
CA ALA A 143 2.46 10.91 -17.71
C ALA A 143 3.72 10.08 -18.03
N GLU A 144 4.82 10.28 -17.30
CA GLU A 144 6.11 9.61 -17.54
C GLU A 144 6.32 8.39 -16.63
N ILE A 145 5.46 8.21 -15.60
CA ILE A 145 5.62 7.19 -14.57
C ILE A 145 5.04 5.85 -15.03
N LYS A 146 5.88 4.86 -15.24
CA LYS A 146 5.45 3.49 -15.55
C LYS A 146 4.65 2.87 -14.40
N GLY A 147 3.63 2.08 -14.73
CA GLY A 147 2.77 1.39 -13.77
C GLY A 147 1.73 2.29 -13.11
N LEU A 148 1.58 3.54 -13.57
CA LEU A 148 0.61 4.49 -13.05
C LEU A 148 -0.66 4.50 -13.89
N SER A 149 -1.82 4.53 -13.22
CA SER A 149 -3.09 5.00 -13.78
C SER A 149 -3.44 6.29 -13.06
N TYR A 150 -3.70 7.36 -13.75
CA TYR A 150 -3.90 8.66 -13.13
C TYR A 150 -5.00 9.47 -13.82
N ARG A 151 -5.54 10.46 -13.13
CA ARG A 151 -6.52 11.40 -13.67
C ARG A 151 -5.80 12.67 -14.11
N ASN A 152 -5.96 13.03 -15.39
CA ASN A 152 -5.39 14.27 -15.90
C ASN A 152 -6.21 15.51 -15.50
N ALA A 153 -5.77 16.69 -15.89
CA ALA A 153 -6.44 17.96 -15.57
C ALA A 153 -7.88 18.05 -16.14
N ASP A 154 -8.18 17.33 -17.21
CA ASP A 154 -9.51 17.27 -17.82
C ASP A 154 -10.42 16.22 -17.13
N GLY A 155 -9.94 15.55 -16.09
CA GLY A 155 -10.67 14.51 -15.37
C GLY A 155 -10.65 13.14 -16.07
N VAL A 156 -9.92 13.00 -17.18
CA VAL A 156 -9.79 11.74 -17.92
C VAL A 156 -8.78 10.82 -17.25
N VAL A 157 -9.15 9.55 -17.13
CA VAL A 157 -8.23 8.52 -16.60
C VAL A 157 -7.31 8.03 -17.72
N ILE A 158 -6.00 8.12 -17.46
CA ILE A 158 -4.94 7.67 -18.35
C ILE A 158 -4.22 6.48 -17.70
N HIS A 159 -3.91 5.48 -18.49
CA HIS A 159 -3.17 4.29 -18.07
C HIS A 159 -1.83 4.26 -18.79
N ASN A 160 -0.74 4.51 -18.06
CA ASN A 160 0.60 4.39 -18.59
C ASN A 160 0.99 2.92 -18.80
N GLU A 161 2.09 2.72 -19.54
CA GLU A 161 2.71 1.41 -19.68
C GLU A 161 2.98 0.75 -18.32
N ASP A 162 2.82 -0.56 -18.23
CA ASP A 162 3.12 -1.30 -17.01
C ASP A 162 4.61 -1.23 -16.67
N ARG A 163 4.92 -1.15 -15.37
CA ARG A 163 6.28 -1.25 -14.88
C ARG A 163 6.78 -2.69 -15.01
N GLU A 164 8.01 -2.84 -15.41
CA GLU A 164 8.67 -4.14 -15.46
C GLU A 164 8.75 -4.77 -14.07
N ILE A 165 8.66 -6.10 -14.03
CA ILE A 165 8.81 -6.85 -12.78
C ILE A 165 10.24 -6.68 -12.29
N MET A 166 10.37 -6.28 -11.04
CA MET A 166 11.66 -6.17 -10.36
C MET A 166 12.35 -7.53 -10.33
N THR A 167 13.58 -7.59 -10.81
CA THR A 167 14.39 -8.81 -10.83
C THR A 167 15.43 -8.85 -9.72
N ASP A 168 15.75 -7.71 -9.12
CA ASP A 168 16.73 -7.56 -8.05
C ASP A 168 16.09 -6.87 -6.84
N MET A 169 15.77 -7.65 -5.81
CA MET A 169 15.17 -7.14 -4.57
C MET A 169 16.16 -6.41 -3.65
N ASP A 170 17.46 -6.52 -3.91
CA ASP A 170 18.46 -5.82 -3.10
C ASP A 170 18.50 -4.31 -3.38
N GLN A 171 17.84 -3.87 -4.46
CA GLN A 171 17.57 -2.45 -4.70
C GLN A 171 16.57 -1.83 -3.70
N LEU A 172 15.79 -2.66 -2.99
CA LEU A 172 14.85 -2.19 -1.99
C LEU A 172 15.50 -2.13 -0.62
N PRO A 173 15.38 -1.02 0.12
CA PRO A 173 15.85 -0.95 1.49
C PRO A 173 15.08 -1.90 2.41
N PHE A 174 15.66 -2.26 3.55
CA PHE A 174 14.95 -3.02 4.57
C PHE A 174 13.87 -2.16 5.24
N VAL A 175 12.69 -2.74 5.42
CA VAL A 175 11.51 -2.07 6.01
C VAL A 175 11.64 -1.83 7.52
N THR A 176 12.60 -2.45 8.18
CA THR A 176 12.79 -2.41 9.63
C THR A 176 13.04 -1.00 10.17
N SER A 177 13.67 -0.13 9.37
CA SER A 177 13.85 1.29 9.71
C SER A 177 12.52 2.04 9.80
N VAL A 178 11.58 1.75 8.89
CA VAL A 178 10.23 2.33 8.89
C VAL A 178 9.44 1.81 10.09
N TYR A 179 9.50 0.52 10.38
CA TYR A 179 8.84 -0.05 11.55
C TYR A 179 9.30 0.58 12.85
N LYS A 180 10.63 0.71 13.02
CA LYS A 180 11.22 1.34 14.22
C LYS A 180 10.81 2.81 14.37
N ARG A 181 10.65 3.52 13.25
CA ARG A 181 10.31 4.93 13.24
C ARG A 181 8.82 5.19 13.53
N ASP A 182 7.95 4.36 12.94
CA ASP A 182 6.53 4.70 12.77
C ASP A 182 5.57 3.74 13.50
N LEU A 183 6.02 2.55 13.93
CA LEU A 183 5.13 1.51 14.46
C LEU A 183 5.54 1.09 15.88
N GLU A 184 4.54 0.76 16.69
CA GLU A 184 4.72 0.11 18.00
C GLU A 184 4.75 -1.41 17.78
N MET A 185 5.93 -2.03 17.84
CA MET A 185 6.12 -3.45 17.49
C MET A 185 5.31 -4.40 18.38
N GLU A 186 5.05 -4.03 19.62
CA GLU A 186 4.25 -4.80 20.58
C GLU A 186 2.77 -4.92 20.19
N LYS A 187 2.29 -4.05 19.29
CA LYS A 187 0.91 -4.12 18.76
C LYS A 187 0.73 -5.22 17.72
N TYR A 188 1.82 -5.77 17.19
CA TYR A 188 1.79 -6.79 16.14
C TYR A 188 1.92 -8.18 16.76
N PHE A 189 0.88 -8.96 16.63
CA PHE A 189 0.77 -10.29 17.22
C PHE A 189 0.11 -11.26 16.23
N ILE A 190 0.67 -12.46 16.14
CA ILE A 190 0.10 -13.59 15.40
C ILE A 190 0.11 -14.81 16.31
N GLY A 191 -1.05 -15.43 16.52
CA GLY A 191 -1.25 -16.44 17.55
C GLY A 191 -0.38 -17.69 17.49
N TYR A 192 0.24 -17.98 16.33
CA TYR A 192 1.14 -19.13 16.14
C TYR A 192 2.63 -18.76 16.06
N LEU A 193 2.97 -17.46 16.15
CA LEU A 193 4.35 -16.99 16.20
C LEU A 193 4.75 -16.56 17.61
N LYS A 194 6.03 -16.66 17.91
CA LYS A 194 6.58 -16.06 19.13
C LYS A 194 6.46 -14.54 19.05
N HIS A 195 6.14 -13.91 20.17
CA HIS A 195 6.03 -12.47 20.32
C HIS A 195 7.18 -11.94 21.18
N PRO A 196 7.82 -10.80 20.84
CA PRO A 196 7.63 -10.00 19.62
C PRO A 196 8.19 -10.69 18.37
N TYR A 197 7.64 -10.33 17.19
CA TYR A 197 8.15 -10.80 15.90
C TYR A 197 8.30 -9.63 14.92
N ILE A 198 9.07 -9.83 13.86
CA ILE A 198 9.18 -8.90 12.71
C ILE A 198 8.93 -9.69 11.43
N SER A 199 8.19 -9.10 10.49
CA SER A 199 8.03 -9.64 9.16
C SER A 199 8.64 -8.75 8.08
N PHE A 200 9.24 -9.37 7.07
CA PHE A 200 9.78 -8.71 5.90
C PHE A 200 9.67 -9.63 4.68
N TYR A 201 9.78 -9.07 3.49
CA TYR A 201 9.82 -9.87 2.26
C TYR A 201 11.26 -10.29 1.96
N SER A 202 11.50 -11.60 1.94
CA SER A 202 12.74 -12.20 1.42
C SER A 202 12.63 -12.56 -0.07
N GLY A 203 11.42 -12.50 -0.64
CA GLY A 203 11.15 -12.79 -2.03
C GLY A 203 9.77 -12.29 -2.46
N ARG A 204 9.56 -12.16 -3.75
CA ARG A 204 8.27 -11.79 -4.37
C ARG A 204 7.93 -12.74 -5.50
N GLY A 205 6.65 -12.83 -5.81
CA GLY A 205 6.13 -13.68 -6.88
C GLY A 205 5.76 -15.09 -6.43
N CYS A 206 5.23 -15.86 -7.35
CA CYS A 206 4.84 -17.24 -7.15
C CYS A 206 4.88 -17.99 -8.47
N LYS A 207 5.43 -19.20 -8.47
CA LYS A 207 5.49 -20.06 -9.66
C LYS A 207 4.17 -20.79 -9.95
N SER A 208 3.28 -20.87 -8.96
CA SER A 208 2.00 -21.59 -9.08
C SER A 208 0.99 -20.77 -9.87
N ARG A 209 0.08 -21.48 -10.56
CA ARG A 209 -1.02 -20.89 -11.34
C ARG A 209 -2.37 -21.32 -10.78
N CYS A 210 -2.58 -21.14 -9.47
CA CYS A 210 -3.82 -21.53 -8.82
C CYS A 210 -5.00 -20.71 -9.37
N THR A 211 -6.09 -21.38 -9.74
CA THR A 211 -7.25 -20.77 -10.41
C THR A 211 -8.00 -19.75 -9.53
N PHE A 212 -7.90 -19.88 -8.23
CA PHE A 212 -8.51 -18.98 -7.25
C PHE A 212 -7.58 -17.84 -6.80
N CYS A 213 -6.32 -17.83 -7.25
CA CYS A 213 -5.32 -16.90 -6.77
C CYS A 213 -5.26 -15.63 -7.61
N LEU A 214 -5.06 -14.49 -6.94
CA LEU A 214 -4.90 -13.19 -7.57
C LEU A 214 -3.58 -13.07 -8.35
N TRP A 215 -2.51 -13.75 -7.93
CA TRP A 215 -1.17 -13.62 -8.51
C TRP A 215 -1.10 -13.89 -10.01
N PRO A 216 -1.71 -14.95 -10.58
CA PRO A 216 -1.67 -15.16 -12.02
C PRO A 216 -2.33 -14.07 -12.85
N SER A 217 -3.36 -13.39 -12.31
CA SER A 217 -4.02 -12.27 -13.00
C SER A 217 -3.16 -11.02 -13.05
N ARG A 218 -2.23 -10.86 -12.10
CA ARG A 218 -1.29 -9.74 -12.06
C ARG A 218 -0.11 -9.88 -13.01
N HIS A 219 0.18 -11.08 -13.50
CA HIS A 219 1.35 -11.41 -14.31
C HIS A 219 0.99 -12.07 -15.64
N ARG A 220 -0.12 -11.66 -16.25
CA ARG A 220 -0.58 -12.26 -17.52
C ARG A 220 0.38 -12.14 -18.69
N SER A 221 1.30 -11.17 -18.66
CA SER A 221 2.22 -10.87 -19.77
C SER A 221 3.63 -11.44 -19.61
N SER A 222 3.97 -12.04 -18.48
CA SER A 222 5.31 -12.60 -18.27
C SER A 222 5.24 -13.93 -17.52
N SER A 223 6.14 -14.84 -17.86
CA SER A 223 6.38 -16.04 -17.08
C SER A 223 6.59 -15.64 -15.62
N ALA A 224 5.68 -16.04 -14.73
CA ALA A 224 5.73 -15.68 -13.32
C ALA A 224 7.09 -16.07 -12.74
N ARG A 225 7.96 -15.08 -12.56
CA ARG A 225 9.27 -15.26 -11.94
C ARG A 225 9.12 -14.95 -10.46
N SER A 226 9.51 -15.90 -9.62
CA SER A 226 9.78 -15.57 -8.22
C SER A 226 11.15 -14.95 -8.14
N VAL A 227 11.24 -13.81 -7.48
CA VAL A 227 12.51 -13.12 -7.20
C VAL A 227 12.76 -13.20 -5.71
N SER A 228 13.96 -13.60 -5.31
CA SER A 228 14.38 -13.65 -3.91
C SER A 228 15.57 -12.73 -3.69
N ARG A 229 15.65 -12.14 -2.50
CA ARG A 229 16.90 -11.58 -2.01
C ARG A 229 17.89 -12.72 -1.85
N VAL A 230 19.04 -12.62 -2.47
CA VAL A 230 20.19 -13.45 -2.10
C VAL A 230 20.73 -12.82 -0.82
N PRO A 231 20.74 -13.53 0.31
CA PRO A 231 21.30 -12.96 1.53
C PRO A 231 22.80 -12.83 1.35
N SER A 232 23.25 -11.62 1.02
CA SER A 232 24.67 -11.28 1.14
C SER A 232 25.09 -11.19 2.60
N THR A 233 24.14 -11.15 3.53
CA THR A 233 24.36 -11.14 4.99
C THR A 233 23.14 -11.68 5.73
N CYS A 234 22.89 -12.98 5.72
CA CYS A 234 22.18 -13.62 6.82
C CYS A 234 23.19 -13.85 7.94
N PHE A 235 23.29 -12.94 8.89
CA PHE A 235 23.81 -13.27 10.20
C PHE A 235 22.64 -13.84 11.02
N CYS A 236 22.78 -15.10 11.41
CA CYS A 236 21.96 -15.78 12.41
C CYS A 236 22.04 -15.07 13.76
#